data_0fdca668a0b5f9d336e2f2106c5373e5
#
_entry.id   0fdca668a0b5f9d336e2f2106c5373e5
#
_cell.length_a   1.000
_cell.length_b   1.000
_cell.length_c   1.000
_cell.angle_alpha   90.00
_cell.angle_beta   90.00
_cell.angle_gamma   90.00
#
_symmetry.space_group_name_H-M   'P 1'
#
loop_
_entity.id
_entity.type
_entity.pdbx_description
1 polymer ?
#
loop_
_entity_poly.entity_id
_entity_poly.type
_entity_poly.pdbx_seq_one_letter_code
_entity_poly.pdbx_strand_id
1 'polypeptide(L)'
;KFCMNRKNRVCSAALSAVLTLTLVTAPAQALDTAGAERTEGGYAVMQAVSGLSIGEIDSSGIIYNGKAQTPTPKITVGGTELVAGTDFRMEYSNNVHAGTGIAYILGMGKYAGYVGSCEFTIHPAQLVVKVDDVQDVKDPASYTYTILQGTLASGDSLGQPQYSVKDNGNSTKTVSATFQDNADYEITVLPGTL
;
A
#
# COMPACT_ATOMS: atom_id res chain seq x y z
N LYS A 1 28.47 12.33 9.12
CA LYS A 1 27.51 11.32 9.61
C LYS A 1 26.40 12.04 10.35
N PHE A 2 25.35 12.41 9.63
CA PHE A 2 24.13 12.92 10.24
C PHE A 2 23.12 11.80 10.29
N CYS A 3 22.82 11.35 11.49
CA CYS A 3 21.77 10.39 11.80
C CYS A 3 20.45 11.18 11.80
N MET A 4 19.68 11.12 10.70
CA MET A 4 18.36 11.73 10.65
C MET A 4 17.38 10.83 11.40
N ASN A 5 16.92 11.33 12.52
CA ASN A 5 15.92 10.74 13.39
C ASN A 5 14.57 10.65 12.64
N ARG A 6 14.11 9.42 12.37
CA ARG A 6 12.86 9.10 11.64
C ARG A 6 11.59 9.24 12.50
N LYS A 7 11.54 10.18 13.41
CA LYS A 7 10.35 10.38 14.26
C LYS A 7 9.77 11.75 14.00
N ASN A 8 9.02 11.92 12.92
CA ASN A 8 7.95 12.92 12.74
C ASN A 8 7.58 13.01 11.25
N ARG A 9 6.95 11.96 10.72
CA ARG A 9 6.14 12.12 9.52
C ARG A 9 4.71 12.33 9.98
N VAL A 10 4.34 13.57 10.16
CA VAL A 10 2.96 13.97 10.34
C VAL A 10 2.27 13.76 9.00
N CYS A 11 1.19 12.96 8.97
CA CYS A 11 0.33 12.89 7.81
C CYS A 11 -0.12 14.31 7.48
N SER A 12 0.18 14.78 6.29
CA SER A 12 -0.12 16.15 5.90
C SER A 12 -1.62 16.29 5.72
N ALA A 13 -2.23 17.17 6.51
CA ALA A 13 -3.48 17.79 6.11
C ALA A 13 -3.14 18.76 4.96
N ALA A 14 -2.81 18.20 3.80
CA ALA A 14 -2.24 18.97 2.72
C ALA A 14 -3.25 19.35 1.70
N LEU A 15 -3.33 20.55 1.66
CA LEU A 15 -3.54 21.44 0.56
C LEU A 15 -2.69 21.10 -0.67
N SER A 16 -3.37 20.91 -1.77
CA SER A 16 -2.95 21.01 -3.18
C SER A 16 -3.09 19.74 -3.97
N ALA A 17 -4.32 19.37 -4.28
CA ALA A 17 -4.57 18.83 -5.60
C ALA A 17 -5.36 19.89 -6.38
N VAL A 18 -4.74 20.49 -7.36
CA VAL A 18 -5.46 21.19 -8.42
C VAL A 18 -6.22 20.13 -9.19
N LEU A 19 -7.42 19.82 -8.74
CA LEU A 19 -8.36 19.01 -9.48
C LEU A 19 -9.00 19.91 -10.50
N THR A 20 -8.62 19.80 -11.77
CA THR A 20 -9.36 20.39 -12.89
C THR A 20 -10.70 19.67 -12.98
N LEU A 21 -11.68 20.20 -12.27
CA LEU A 21 -13.05 19.76 -12.32
C LEU A 21 -13.70 20.35 -13.57
N THR A 22 -14.01 19.53 -14.54
CA THR A 22 -14.85 19.88 -15.68
C THR A 22 -16.24 20.25 -15.18
N LEU A 23 -16.65 21.46 -15.51
CA LEU A 23 -17.89 22.06 -15.13
C LEU A 23 -19.09 21.29 -15.72
N VAL A 24 -19.87 20.65 -14.87
CA VAL A 24 -21.26 20.29 -15.20
C VAL A 24 -22.15 21.36 -14.57
N THR A 25 -22.75 22.20 -15.43
CA THR A 25 -23.73 23.19 -15.03
C THR A 25 -25.04 22.50 -14.63
N ALA A 26 -25.30 22.37 -13.36
CA ALA A 26 -26.63 22.07 -12.82
C ALA A 26 -27.24 23.35 -12.23
N PRO A 27 -28.58 23.56 -12.38
CA PRO A 27 -29.22 24.79 -11.91
C PRO A 27 -29.18 24.87 -10.37
N ALA A 28 -28.92 26.07 -9.89
CA ALA A 28 -28.83 26.41 -8.49
C ALA A 28 -30.16 26.10 -7.78
N GLN A 29 -30.17 25.11 -6.88
CA GLN A 29 -31.12 25.05 -5.80
C GLN A 29 -30.33 25.21 -4.50
N ALA A 30 -30.76 26.17 -3.71
CA ALA A 30 -30.12 26.58 -2.48
C ALA A 30 -29.97 25.42 -1.50
N LEU A 31 -28.73 25.14 -1.10
CA LEU A 31 -28.44 24.43 0.13
C LEU A 31 -27.86 25.44 1.11
N ASP A 32 -28.74 25.94 1.96
CA ASP A 32 -28.40 26.79 3.08
C ASP A 32 -27.96 25.86 4.22
N THR A 33 -26.66 25.74 4.47
CA THR A 33 -26.14 25.19 5.72
C THR A 33 -24.75 25.73 5.98
N ALA A 34 -24.69 26.58 6.96
CA ALA A 34 -23.57 26.97 7.81
C ALA A 34 -22.13 26.78 7.30
N GLY A 35 -21.48 27.88 6.89
CA GLY A 35 -20.03 28.02 6.95
C GLY A 35 -19.25 28.13 5.64
N ALA A 36 -19.90 28.27 4.49
CA ALA A 36 -19.20 28.55 3.24
C ALA A 36 -19.36 30.04 2.87
N GLU A 37 -18.30 30.83 2.92
CA GLU A 37 -18.29 32.15 2.33
C GLU A 37 -18.35 32.01 0.80
N ARG A 38 -19.36 32.61 0.18
CA ARG A 38 -19.49 32.73 -1.27
C ARG A 38 -18.58 33.85 -1.76
N THR A 39 -17.57 33.51 -2.52
CA THR A 39 -16.93 34.48 -3.42
C THR A 39 -17.69 34.55 -4.74
N GLU A 40 -17.85 35.75 -5.27
CA GLU A 40 -18.46 35.99 -6.57
C GLU A 40 -17.74 35.19 -7.66
N GLY A 41 -18.34 34.11 -8.11
CA GLY A 41 -17.74 33.19 -9.10
C GLY A 41 -18.17 31.73 -8.95
N GLY A 42 -18.95 31.39 -7.93
CA GLY A 42 -19.62 30.11 -7.82
C GLY A 42 -18.73 28.90 -7.50
N TYR A 43 -17.52 29.09 -7.03
CA TYR A 43 -16.63 28.01 -6.60
C TYR A 43 -16.74 27.83 -5.08
N ALA A 44 -17.09 26.63 -4.65
CA ALA A 44 -16.93 26.26 -3.25
C ALA A 44 -15.44 26.19 -2.94
N VAL A 45 -14.91 27.16 -2.20
CA VAL A 45 -13.57 27.07 -1.64
C VAL A 45 -13.63 26.04 -0.52
N MET A 46 -12.96 24.90 -0.70
CA MET A 46 -12.78 23.94 0.37
C MET A 46 -11.89 24.59 1.44
N GLN A 47 -12.49 25.04 2.54
CA GLN A 47 -11.72 25.60 3.65
C GLN A 47 -10.84 24.53 4.27
N ALA A 48 -9.56 24.84 4.43
CA ALA A 48 -8.67 24.07 5.31
C ALA A 48 -9.23 24.16 6.72
N VAL A 49 -9.66 23.03 7.26
CA VAL A 49 -10.29 22.99 8.57
C VAL A 49 -9.25 23.23 9.63
N SER A 50 -9.42 24.32 10.35
CA SER A 50 -8.63 24.61 11.56
C SER A 50 -8.86 23.50 12.59
N GLY A 51 -7.77 22.87 13.03
CA GLY A 51 -7.80 21.86 14.10
C GLY A 51 -8.01 20.40 13.65
N LEU A 52 -8.02 20.11 12.35
CA LEU A 52 -7.98 18.72 11.86
C LEU A 52 -6.57 18.15 12.07
N SER A 53 -6.49 17.02 12.76
CA SER A 53 -5.28 16.23 12.91
C SER A 53 -5.55 14.80 12.47
N ILE A 54 -4.68 14.30 11.59
CA ILE A 54 -4.72 12.92 11.09
C ILE A 54 -3.47 12.22 11.63
N GLY A 55 -3.66 11.20 12.45
CA GLY A 55 -2.59 10.37 12.99
C GLY A 55 -1.94 9.51 11.91
N GLU A 56 -0.73 9.02 12.18
CA GLU A 56 -0.05 8.07 11.32
C GLU A 56 -0.75 6.70 11.35
N ILE A 57 -0.66 5.99 10.23
CA ILE A 57 -1.05 4.58 10.16
C ILE A 57 0.18 3.74 10.49
N ASP A 58 0.08 2.89 11.51
CA ASP A 58 1.10 1.87 11.75
C ASP A 58 1.05 0.82 10.64
N SER A 59 2.03 0.88 9.77
CA SER A 59 2.14 -0.02 8.61
C SER A 59 2.94 -1.29 8.89
N SER A 60 3.49 -1.48 10.09
CA SER A 60 4.40 -2.59 10.42
C SER A 60 3.80 -3.97 10.22
N GLY A 61 2.48 -4.10 10.39
CA GLY A 61 1.72 -5.33 10.19
C GLY A 61 0.95 -5.42 8.88
N ILE A 62 1.06 -4.42 7.99
CA ILE A 62 0.35 -4.42 6.72
C ILE A 62 1.22 -5.10 5.68
N ILE A 63 0.93 -6.39 5.43
CA ILE A 63 1.67 -7.23 4.50
C ILE A 63 0.76 -7.61 3.35
N TYR A 64 1.32 -7.66 2.14
CA TYR A 64 0.61 -8.10 0.95
C TYR A 64 -0.04 -9.48 1.15
N ASN A 65 -1.30 -9.60 0.78
CA ASN A 65 -2.10 -10.82 0.89
C ASN A 65 -3.11 -10.99 -0.25
N GLY A 66 -2.96 -10.23 -1.34
CA GLY A 66 -3.84 -10.21 -2.50
C GLY A 66 -5.19 -9.53 -2.27
N LYS A 67 -5.41 -8.92 -1.11
CA LYS A 67 -6.66 -8.25 -0.76
C LYS A 67 -6.44 -6.77 -0.47
N ALA A 68 -7.49 -5.96 -0.67
CA ALA A 68 -7.48 -4.56 -0.32
C ALA A 68 -7.21 -4.36 1.18
N GLN A 69 -6.21 -3.54 1.50
CA GLN A 69 -5.89 -3.11 2.84
C GLN A 69 -6.64 -1.81 3.16
N THR A 70 -7.28 -1.75 4.32
CA THR A 70 -8.15 -0.62 4.70
C THR A 70 -7.84 -0.10 6.10
N PRO A 71 -6.58 0.29 6.38
CA PRO A 71 -6.24 0.80 7.69
C PRO A 71 -6.88 2.16 7.95
N THR A 72 -7.30 2.40 9.18
CA THR A 72 -7.94 3.66 9.57
C THR A 72 -7.01 4.41 10.54
N PRO A 73 -6.54 5.62 10.21
CA PRO A 73 -5.80 6.45 11.13
C PRO A 73 -6.69 7.01 12.23
N LYS A 74 -6.09 7.44 13.34
CA LYS A 74 -6.79 8.23 14.34
C LYS A 74 -7.01 9.65 13.81
N ILE A 75 -8.24 10.14 13.86
CA ILE A 75 -8.61 11.46 13.34
C ILE A 75 -9.22 12.27 14.46
N THR A 76 -8.76 13.50 14.64
CA THR A 76 -9.30 14.43 15.63
C THR A 76 -9.58 15.80 15.01
N VAL A 77 -10.58 16.49 15.51
CA VAL A 77 -10.88 17.90 15.20
C VAL A 77 -11.02 18.65 16.51
N GLY A 78 -10.18 19.67 16.70
CA GLY A 78 -10.18 20.44 17.94
C GLY A 78 -9.95 19.57 19.19
N GLY A 79 -9.18 18.48 19.07
CA GLY A 79 -8.92 17.52 20.14
C GLY A 79 -10.01 16.46 20.35
N THR A 80 -11.13 16.56 19.65
CA THR A 80 -12.20 15.54 19.69
C THR A 80 -11.93 14.45 18.65
N GLU A 81 -11.91 13.19 19.08
CA GLU A 81 -11.73 12.05 18.20
C GLU A 81 -13.01 11.79 17.38
N LEU A 82 -12.84 11.57 16.08
CA LEU A 82 -13.92 11.29 15.14
C LEU A 82 -14.14 9.79 15.00
N VAL A 83 -15.42 9.43 14.75
CA VAL A 83 -15.87 8.04 14.60
C VAL A 83 -16.08 7.71 13.13
N ALA A 84 -15.40 6.68 12.64
CA ALA A 84 -15.56 6.17 11.28
C ALA A 84 -17.00 5.67 11.04
N GLY A 85 -17.56 5.98 9.89
CA GLY A 85 -18.95 5.65 9.52
C GLY A 85 -19.99 6.61 10.06
N THR A 86 -19.65 7.48 11.03
CA THR A 86 -20.52 8.50 11.60
C THR A 86 -20.06 9.90 11.26
N ASP A 87 -18.81 10.21 11.59
CA ASP A 87 -18.21 11.53 11.41
C ASP A 87 -17.42 11.64 10.09
N PHE A 88 -16.92 10.53 9.60
CA PHE A 88 -16.20 10.45 8.33
C PHE A 88 -16.32 9.05 7.69
N ARG A 89 -16.06 8.98 6.39
CA ARG A 89 -15.85 7.74 5.65
C ARG A 89 -14.46 7.70 5.05
N MET A 90 -14.00 6.50 4.76
CA MET A 90 -12.69 6.26 4.14
C MET A 90 -12.85 5.81 2.71
N GLU A 91 -11.95 6.27 1.85
CA GLU A 91 -11.71 5.73 0.52
C GLU A 91 -10.21 5.43 0.38
N TYR A 92 -9.86 4.51 -0.51
CA TYR A 92 -8.48 4.08 -0.63
C TYR A 92 -8.06 4.02 -2.10
N SER A 93 -6.76 4.23 -2.34
CA SER A 93 -6.12 3.94 -3.63
C SER A 93 -4.79 3.24 -3.41
N ASN A 94 -4.38 2.45 -4.41
CA ASN A 94 -3.13 1.66 -4.37
C ASN A 94 -3.03 0.77 -3.14
N ASN A 95 -4.15 0.23 -2.69
CA ASN A 95 -4.25 -0.45 -1.40
C ASN A 95 -4.29 -1.98 -1.50
N VAL A 96 -3.89 -2.56 -2.62
CA VAL A 96 -3.84 -4.02 -2.83
C VAL A 96 -2.41 -4.52 -2.90
N HIS A 97 -1.60 -3.95 -3.80
CA HIS A 97 -0.23 -4.37 -4.06
C HIS A 97 0.76 -3.78 -3.07
N ALA A 98 1.91 -4.42 -2.89
CA ALA A 98 2.98 -3.91 -2.06
C ALA A 98 3.48 -2.55 -2.58
N GLY A 99 3.76 -1.63 -1.66
CA GLY A 99 4.11 -0.26 -1.96
C GLY A 99 3.35 0.74 -1.10
N THR A 100 3.20 1.97 -1.61
CA THR A 100 2.50 3.04 -0.88
C THR A 100 1.03 3.08 -1.28
N GLY A 101 0.16 2.81 -0.31
CA GLY A 101 -1.28 3.03 -0.38
C GLY A 101 -1.65 4.41 0.16
N ILE A 102 -2.81 4.92 -0.25
CA ILE A 102 -3.34 6.20 0.22
C ILE A 102 -4.74 5.97 0.80
N ALA A 103 -4.93 6.42 2.02
CA ALA A 103 -6.22 6.46 2.70
C ALA A 103 -6.77 7.89 2.64
N TYR A 104 -7.92 8.08 2.01
CA TYR A 104 -8.63 9.37 1.94
C TYR A 104 -9.69 9.42 3.02
N ILE A 105 -9.76 10.53 3.71
CA ILE A 105 -10.71 10.81 4.77
C ILE A 105 -11.73 11.82 4.23
N LEU A 106 -12.99 11.47 4.26
CA LEU A 106 -14.11 12.30 3.78
C LEU A 106 -15.08 12.53 4.93
N GLY A 107 -15.10 13.75 5.44
CA GLY A 107 -15.97 14.15 6.56
C GLY A 107 -17.45 13.98 6.22
N MET A 108 -18.24 13.66 7.22
CA MET A 108 -19.68 13.44 7.14
C MET A 108 -20.43 14.26 8.18
N GLY A 109 -21.73 14.47 7.98
CA GLY A 109 -22.59 15.20 8.93
C GLY A 109 -22.06 16.61 9.19
N LYS A 110 -21.82 16.94 10.46
CA LYS A 110 -21.27 18.24 10.87
C LYS A 110 -19.82 18.47 10.40
N TYR A 111 -19.13 17.41 9.96
CA TYR A 111 -17.78 17.46 9.41
C TYR A 111 -17.78 17.37 7.87
N ALA A 112 -18.95 17.47 7.23
CA ALA A 112 -19.04 17.47 5.78
C ALA A 112 -18.17 18.58 5.16
N GLY A 113 -17.43 18.24 4.09
CA GLY A 113 -16.46 19.14 3.47
C GLY A 113 -15.03 19.01 3.98
N TYR A 114 -14.81 18.26 5.06
CA TYR A 114 -13.46 17.92 5.52
C TYR A 114 -12.88 16.83 4.63
N VAL A 115 -11.70 17.09 4.09
CA VAL A 115 -10.97 16.12 3.28
C VAL A 115 -9.53 16.07 3.75
N GLY A 116 -9.02 14.87 3.93
CA GLY A 116 -7.63 14.64 4.27
C GLY A 116 -7.13 13.35 3.65
N SER A 117 -5.84 13.10 3.73
CA SER A 117 -5.26 11.84 3.30
C SER A 117 -4.08 11.46 4.19
N CYS A 118 -3.84 10.16 4.27
CA CYS A 118 -2.71 9.58 4.95
C CYS A 118 -2.14 8.45 4.09
N GLU A 119 -0.83 8.42 3.93
CA GLU A 119 -0.13 7.32 3.27
C GLU A 119 0.10 6.18 4.26
N PHE A 120 0.11 4.96 3.74
CA PHE A 120 0.52 3.77 4.46
C PHE A 120 1.34 2.86 3.54
N THR A 121 2.14 1.99 4.14
CA THR A 121 2.97 1.05 3.38
C THR A 121 2.38 -0.34 3.46
N ILE A 122 2.23 -0.99 2.31
CA ILE A 122 1.98 -2.43 2.22
C ILE A 122 3.33 -3.09 1.96
N HIS A 123 3.80 -3.88 2.93
CA HIS A 123 5.06 -4.60 2.79
C HIS A 123 4.89 -5.84 1.91
N PRO A 124 5.93 -6.23 1.14
CA PRO A 124 5.88 -7.48 0.39
C PRO A 124 5.78 -8.68 1.32
N ALA A 125 5.09 -9.72 0.87
CA ALA A 125 5.03 -10.98 1.58
C ALA A 125 6.38 -11.71 1.46
N GLN A 126 6.87 -12.26 2.57
CA GLN A 126 8.13 -12.99 2.62
C GLN A 126 7.92 -14.43 2.19
N LEU A 127 8.73 -14.90 1.26
CA LEU A 127 8.75 -16.30 0.82
C LEU A 127 10.17 -16.87 0.94
N VAL A 128 10.27 -18.09 1.47
CA VAL A 128 11.50 -18.87 1.39
C VAL A 128 11.24 -20.06 0.46
N VAL A 129 12.01 -20.10 -0.62
CA VAL A 129 11.89 -21.10 -1.68
C VAL A 129 13.14 -21.95 -1.69
N LYS A 130 13.00 -23.27 -1.64
CA LYS A 130 14.10 -24.23 -1.80
C LYS A 130 14.02 -24.82 -3.20
N VAL A 131 15.13 -24.74 -3.94
CA VAL A 131 15.29 -25.52 -5.17
C VAL A 131 15.45 -26.98 -4.77
N ASP A 132 14.70 -27.87 -5.38
CA ASP A 132 14.70 -29.27 -5.01
C ASP A 132 16.04 -29.94 -5.40
N ASP A 133 16.50 -30.87 -4.59
CA ASP A 133 17.73 -31.62 -4.85
C ASP A 133 17.50 -32.59 -6.03
N VAL A 134 18.47 -32.69 -6.92
CA VAL A 134 18.35 -33.48 -8.15
C VAL A 134 19.49 -34.51 -8.22
N GLN A 135 19.18 -35.73 -8.62
CA GLN A 135 20.17 -36.83 -8.68
C GLN A 135 20.95 -36.86 -10.00
N ASP A 136 20.40 -36.35 -11.08
CA ASP A 136 21.02 -36.39 -12.41
C ASP A 136 20.55 -35.20 -13.26
N VAL A 137 21.48 -34.49 -13.89
CA VAL A 137 21.17 -33.34 -14.76
C VAL A 137 20.96 -33.81 -16.17
N LYS A 138 19.75 -33.97 -16.60
CA LYS A 138 19.44 -34.23 -18.01
C LYS A 138 18.83 -33.05 -18.72
N ASP A 139 18.05 -32.23 -18.04
CA ASP A 139 17.35 -31.09 -18.64
C ASP A 139 17.10 -30.00 -17.56
N PRO A 140 17.56 -28.75 -17.76
CA PRO A 140 17.22 -27.64 -16.85
C PRO A 140 15.71 -27.43 -16.68
N ALA A 141 14.90 -27.85 -17.63
CA ALA A 141 13.43 -27.80 -17.55
C ALA A 141 12.84 -28.78 -16.52
N SER A 142 13.64 -29.74 -16.02
CA SER A 142 13.20 -30.71 -15.01
C SER A 142 13.41 -30.26 -13.57
N TYR A 143 14.04 -29.10 -13.37
CA TYR A 143 14.23 -28.57 -12.02
C TYR A 143 12.92 -28.03 -11.46
N THR A 144 12.71 -28.27 -10.17
CA THR A 144 11.54 -27.84 -9.42
C THR A 144 11.95 -27.11 -8.16
N TYR A 145 10.99 -26.48 -7.52
CA TYR A 145 11.19 -25.82 -6.24
C TYR A 145 9.99 -26.02 -5.33
N THR A 146 10.25 -25.91 -4.04
CA THR A 146 9.24 -26.00 -2.97
C THR A 146 9.25 -24.72 -2.15
N ILE A 147 8.10 -24.16 -1.85
CA ILE A 147 7.96 -23.02 -0.91
C ILE A 147 8.01 -23.59 0.50
N LEU A 148 9.07 -23.28 1.24
CA LEU A 148 9.26 -23.75 2.62
C LEU A 148 8.60 -22.85 3.66
N GLN A 149 8.53 -21.54 3.38
CA GLN A 149 7.96 -20.56 4.29
C GLN A 149 7.22 -19.48 3.50
N GLY A 150 6.15 -18.98 4.08
CA GLY A 150 5.23 -18.04 3.43
C GLY A 150 4.18 -18.76 2.61
N THR A 151 3.28 -17.98 2.03
CA THR A 151 2.19 -18.48 1.19
C THR A 151 1.88 -17.47 0.11
N LEU A 152 1.64 -17.94 -1.10
CA LEU A 152 1.15 -17.08 -2.18
C LEU A 152 -0.30 -16.67 -1.91
N ALA A 153 -0.64 -15.44 -2.27
CA ALA A 153 -2.01 -14.99 -2.27
C ALA A 153 -2.84 -15.78 -3.30
N SER A 154 -4.13 -15.86 -3.06
CA SER A 154 -5.02 -16.64 -3.93
C SER A 154 -5.00 -16.11 -5.37
N GLY A 155 -4.63 -16.96 -6.31
CA GLY A 155 -4.53 -16.63 -7.72
C GLY A 155 -3.13 -16.20 -8.17
N ASP A 156 -2.18 -16.00 -7.24
CA ASP A 156 -0.81 -15.64 -7.57
C ASP A 156 0.04 -16.86 -7.91
N SER A 157 1.08 -16.59 -8.69
CA SER A 157 2.08 -17.58 -9.09
C SER A 157 3.44 -16.90 -9.20
N LEU A 158 4.51 -17.60 -8.80
CA LEU A 158 5.88 -17.12 -9.03
C LEU A 158 6.35 -17.35 -10.47
N GLY A 159 5.57 -18.03 -11.28
CA GLY A 159 5.95 -18.39 -12.64
C GLY A 159 7.07 -19.43 -12.68
N GLN A 160 7.69 -19.56 -13.86
CA GLN A 160 8.85 -20.44 -14.07
C GLN A 160 10.13 -19.64 -13.82
N PRO A 161 10.96 -20.03 -12.84
CA PRO A 161 12.24 -19.39 -12.59
C PRO A 161 13.28 -19.80 -13.65
N GLN A 162 14.32 -19.00 -13.77
CA GLN A 162 15.53 -19.38 -14.49
C GLN A 162 16.46 -20.13 -13.54
N TYR A 163 16.84 -21.35 -13.91
CA TYR A 163 17.76 -22.13 -13.11
C TYR A 163 19.21 -21.95 -13.60
N SER A 164 20.14 -21.97 -12.66
CA SER A 164 21.56 -21.92 -12.90
C SER A 164 22.27 -23.01 -12.10
N VAL A 165 23.27 -23.65 -12.70
CA VAL A 165 24.07 -24.70 -12.08
C VAL A 165 25.50 -24.21 -11.91
N LYS A 166 26.02 -24.28 -10.68
CA LYS A 166 27.41 -23.96 -10.35
C LYS A 166 28.13 -25.23 -9.89
N ASP A 167 29.28 -25.51 -10.51
CA ASP A 167 30.19 -26.57 -10.08
C ASP A 167 31.00 -26.11 -8.86
N ASN A 168 31.02 -26.88 -7.80
CA ASN A 168 31.73 -26.56 -6.56
C ASN A 168 33.15 -27.15 -6.51
N GLY A 169 33.61 -27.87 -7.56
CA GLY A 169 34.94 -28.43 -7.67
C GLY A 169 35.21 -29.69 -6.82
N ASN A 170 34.21 -30.24 -6.15
CA ASN A 170 34.31 -31.40 -5.26
C ASN A 170 33.31 -32.51 -5.63
N SER A 171 33.04 -32.68 -6.90
CA SER A 171 32.00 -33.60 -7.43
C SER A 171 30.57 -33.26 -7.01
N THR A 172 30.35 -32.09 -6.41
CA THR A 172 29.02 -31.57 -6.12
C THR A 172 28.72 -30.32 -6.93
N LYS A 173 27.46 -30.11 -7.27
CA LYS A 173 26.99 -28.89 -7.93
C LYS A 173 25.85 -28.29 -7.13
N THR A 174 25.73 -27.00 -7.25
CA THR A 174 24.64 -26.22 -6.65
C THR A 174 23.70 -25.77 -7.74
N VAL A 175 22.42 -26.00 -7.54
CA VAL A 175 21.36 -25.50 -8.43
C VAL A 175 20.65 -24.34 -7.74
N SER A 176 20.63 -23.19 -8.38
CA SER A 176 19.90 -22.00 -7.91
C SER A 176 18.80 -21.59 -8.88
N ALA A 177 17.84 -20.84 -8.40
CA ALA A 177 16.75 -20.31 -9.20
C ALA A 177 16.72 -18.77 -9.10
N THR A 178 16.37 -18.12 -10.19
CA THR A 178 16.07 -16.68 -10.22
C THR A 178 14.64 -16.51 -10.70
N PHE A 179 13.81 -15.91 -9.86
CA PHE A 179 12.44 -15.60 -10.18
C PHE A 179 12.36 -14.22 -10.86
N GLN A 180 11.32 -14.00 -11.64
CA GLN A 180 11.02 -12.70 -12.18
C GLN A 180 10.69 -11.75 -11.01
N ASP A 181 11.12 -10.48 -11.12
CA ASP A 181 10.82 -9.47 -10.12
C ASP A 181 9.32 -9.33 -9.93
N ASN A 182 8.90 -9.41 -8.68
CA ASN A 182 7.52 -9.20 -8.25
C ASN A 182 7.54 -8.35 -6.99
N ALA A 183 7.00 -7.15 -7.10
CA ALA A 183 6.98 -6.19 -5.98
C ALA A 183 6.19 -6.68 -4.76
N ASP A 184 5.25 -7.61 -4.96
CA ASP A 184 4.38 -8.13 -3.91
C ASP A 184 5.04 -9.20 -3.03
N TYR A 185 6.19 -9.75 -3.48
CA TYR A 185 6.91 -10.79 -2.77
C TYR A 185 8.38 -10.48 -2.65
N GLU A 186 8.92 -10.72 -1.47
CA GLU A 186 10.38 -10.78 -1.24
C GLU A 186 10.79 -12.24 -1.10
N ILE A 187 11.53 -12.75 -2.11
CA ILE A 187 11.84 -14.16 -2.27
C ILE A 187 13.27 -14.44 -1.83
N THR A 188 13.43 -15.26 -0.81
CA THR A 188 14.72 -15.84 -0.43
C THR A 188 14.83 -17.23 -1.06
N VAL A 189 15.86 -17.44 -1.89
CA VAL A 189 16.10 -18.72 -2.57
C VAL A 189 17.19 -19.50 -1.85
N LEU A 190 16.85 -20.70 -1.41
CA LEU A 190 17.80 -21.71 -0.93
C LEU A 190 18.15 -22.63 -2.10
N PRO A 191 19.44 -22.79 -2.41
CA PRO A 191 19.88 -23.63 -3.53
C PRO A 191 19.64 -25.11 -3.24
N GLY A 192 19.42 -25.88 -4.30
CA GLY A 192 19.45 -27.33 -4.30
C GLY A 192 20.84 -27.87 -4.55
N THR A 193 21.02 -29.15 -4.35
CA THR A 193 22.24 -29.92 -4.64
C THR A 193 22.02 -30.86 -5.81
N LEU A 194 23.14 -31.17 -6.51
CA LEU A 194 23.20 -32.07 -7.64
C LEU A 194 24.47 -32.94 -7.51
#